data_781ee678ed44181e506ef0b1046a6e07
#
_entry.id   781ee678ed44181e506ef0b1046a6e07
#
_cell.length_a   1.000
_cell.length_b   1.000
_cell.length_c   1.000
_cell.angle_alpha   90.00
_cell.angle_beta   90.00
_cell.angle_gamma   90.00
#
_symmetry.space_group_name_H-M   'P 1'
#
loop_
_entity.id
_entity.type
_entity.pdbx_description
1 polymer ?
#
loop_
_entity_poly.entity_id
_entity_poly.type
_entity_poly.pdbx_seq_one_letter_code
_entity_poly.pdbx_strand_id
1 'polypeptide(L)'
;MRKTLIAVLAALLTTAPFAQQRTLTADLAKVKGKTNTMFNECIGAGRANEGLRADWQQQLASVQKDCNFKYIRFHGLLTDDMGVYREDKDGNPQYNYQYIDVLFDYLLSIHIKPFVELGFMPEALASGKKHIFWWRGNVTPPRDYNKWEGLIRNLAQHFTDRYGADEVKTWYFEVWNEPNLSPGFWSGTQDEYFQLYKHTAAAVKSVNPDYKVGGPATAGAAWVPETLDYCKKNNIAIDFISTHSYGVKQGFLDEFGNSGTVLNKEEMSVSGDVINSRKQISESAFPNLELHYTEWSSSYTPADPMHDSYHQAAYILQKIKQVGTAANSMSYWVFTDIFEESGVRFTPFHGGFGLLNTQGIAKPAYFAYKYMNQLGDTELENSDANSWICKDNEGNVQILAWDFSNTHPGDSVNNQVYYIRDLPAKDKGKLQIDIKGLLKGKYTVTVYKTGYRSNDVYTAYLDMKKPANLTKQQVAELKAVSGDKAVYTEAIKIKNQQAYTKQLDIRENDVYLIKISKLK
;
A
#
# COMPACT_ATOMS: atom_id res chain seq x y z
N MET A 1 -68.81 -33.39 -36.53
CA MET A 1 -67.61 -32.51 -36.54
C MET A 1 -66.86 -32.67 -35.24
N ARG A 2 -65.77 -33.48 -35.22
CA ARG A 2 -64.88 -33.69 -34.06
C ARG A 2 -63.72 -32.69 -34.15
N LYS A 3 -63.59 -31.80 -33.13
CA LYS A 3 -62.46 -30.89 -32.99
C LYS A 3 -61.37 -31.62 -32.22
N THR A 4 -60.23 -31.86 -32.87
CA THR A 4 -59.04 -32.42 -32.25
C THR A 4 -58.23 -31.26 -31.63
N LEU A 5 -58.06 -31.30 -30.31
CA LEU A 5 -57.17 -30.36 -29.61
C LEU A 5 -55.75 -30.94 -29.66
N ILE A 6 -54.84 -30.23 -30.28
CA ILE A 6 -53.38 -30.53 -30.25
C ILE A 6 -52.79 -29.73 -29.07
N ALA A 7 -52.37 -30.42 -28.01
CA ALA A 7 -51.59 -29.84 -26.90
C ALA A 7 -50.10 -29.80 -27.31
N VAL A 8 -49.58 -28.59 -27.50
CA VAL A 8 -48.11 -28.39 -27.69
C VAL A 8 -47.47 -28.33 -26.31
N LEU A 9 -46.70 -29.35 -25.96
CA LEU A 9 -45.90 -29.41 -24.75
C LEU A 9 -44.59 -28.64 -25.04
N ALA A 10 -44.50 -27.39 -24.55
CA ALA A 10 -43.25 -26.62 -24.57
C ALA A 10 -42.33 -27.15 -23.48
N ALA A 11 -41.31 -27.90 -23.85
CA ALA A 11 -40.22 -28.29 -22.94
C ALA A 11 -39.32 -27.06 -22.65
N LEU A 12 -39.48 -26.48 -21.48
CA LEU A 12 -38.55 -25.50 -20.93
C LEU A 12 -37.24 -26.21 -20.61
N LEU A 13 -36.27 -26.16 -21.55
CA LEU A 13 -34.89 -26.49 -21.28
C LEU A 13 -34.30 -25.40 -20.36
N THR A 14 -34.31 -25.65 -19.05
CA THR A 14 -33.51 -24.87 -18.10
C THR A 14 -32.05 -25.19 -18.36
N THR A 15 -31.39 -24.35 -19.15
CA THR A 15 -29.93 -24.36 -19.20
C THR A 15 -29.42 -23.90 -17.84
N ALA A 16 -29.00 -24.85 -17.01
CA ALA A 16 -28.22 -24.51 -15.83
C ALA A 16 -26.99 -23.69 -16.32
N PRO A 17 -26.71 -22.52 -15.74
CA PRO A 17 -25.51 -21.79 -16.11
C PRO A 17 -24.31 -22.71 -15.79
N PHE A 18 -23.56 -23.10 -16.81
CA PHE A 18 -22.29 -23.77 -16.61
C PHE A 18 -21.44 -22.85 -15.73
N ALA A 19 -21.06 -23.33 -14.53
CA ALA A 19 -20.13 -22.62 -13.68
C ALA A 19 -18.89 -22.28 -14.52
N GLN A 20 -18.57 -21.00 -14.64
CA GLN A 20 -17.47 -20.52 -15.47
C GLN A 20 -16.16 -21.11 -14.93
N GLN A 21 -15.44 -21.88 -15.75
CA GLN A 21 -14.16 -22.42 -15.39
C GLN A 21 -13.06 -21.46 -15.83
N ARG A 22 -12.30 -20.93 -14.87
CA ARG A 22 -11.08 -20.16 -15.08
C ARG A 22 -9.87 -21.10 -14.98
N THR A 23 -8.95 -21.08 -15.94
CA THR A 23 -7.80 -21.99 -15.97
C THR A 23 -6.49 -21.22 -15.89
N LEU A 24 -5.65 -21.57 -14.93
CA LEU A 24 -4.27 -21.11 -14.80
C LEU A 24 -3.34 -22.18 -15.34
N THR A 25 -2.53 -21.83 -16.33
CA THR A 25 -1.59 -22.76 -16.96
C THR A 25 -0.19 -22.18 -16.94
N ALA A 26 0.79 -22.95 -16.45
CA ALA A 26 2.20 -22.60 -16.57
C ALA A 26 3.07 -23.83 -16.86
N ASP A 27 4.19 -23.57 -17.53
CA ASP A 27 5.26 -24.54 -17.77
C ASP A 27 6.55 -23.99 -17.14
N LEU A 28 7.18 -24.77 -16.26
CA LEU A 28 8.40 -24.37 -15.57
C LEU A 28 9.58 -24.06 -16.50
N ALA A 29 9.52 -24.54 -17.76
CA ALA A 29 10.50 -24.24 -18.79
C ALA A 29 10.28 -22.86 -19.44
N LYS A 30 9.08 -22.28 -19.32
CA LYS A 30 8.70 -21.01 -19.92
C LYS A 30 8.79 -19.88 -18.91
N VAL A 31 9.95 -19.25 -18.87
CA VAL A 31 10.26 -18.15 -17.95
C VAL A 31 9.90 -16.82 -18.61
N LYS A 32 9.10 -16.00 -17.91
CA LYS A 32 8.80 -14.62 -18.29
C LYS A 32 9.94 -13.66 -17.90
N GLY A 33 10.52 -13.84 -16.71
CA GLY A 33 11.60 -13.02 -16.20
C GLY A 33 11.75 -13.10 -14.70
N LYS A 34 12.47 -12.14 -14.12
CA LYS A 34 12.57 -11.98 -12.66
C LYS A 34 11.24 -11.48 -12.11
N THR A 35 10.83 -12.00 -10.98
CA THR A 35 9.64 -11.53 -10.27
C THR A 35 9.79 -10.05 -9.91
N ASN A 36 8.81 -9.24 -10.25
CA ASN A 36 8.79 -7.83 -9.87
C ASN A 36 8.43 -7.69 -8.39
N THR A 37 9.31 -7.09 -7.61
CA THR A 37 9.16 -6.90 -6.15
C THR A 37 8.84 -5.44 -5.78
N MET A 38 8.38 -4.62 -6.72
CA MET A 38 8.00 -3.22 -6.50
C MET A 38 7.01 -3.04 -5.32
N PHE A 39 6.19 -4.06 -5.06
CA PHE A 39 5.20 -4.05 -3.98
C PHE A 39 5.79 -3.97 -2.57
N ASN A 40 7.02 -4.43 -2.35
CA ASN A 40 7.69 -4.38 -1.04
C ASN A 40 8.83 -3.36 -0.95
N GLU A 41 8.95 -2.45 -1.93
CA GLU A 41 9.96 -1.40 -1.85
C GLU A 41 9.66 -0.41 -0.71
N CYS A 42 8.39 0.02 -0.53
CA CYS A 42 8.05 0.99 0.50
C CYS A 42 6.68 0.70 1.13
N ILE A 43 6.53 1.05 2.41
CA ILE A 43 5.27 1.04 3.16
C ILE A 43 5.06 2.40 3.84
N GLY A 44 3.80 2.83 3.98
CA GLY A 44 3.44 4.03 4.70
C GLY A 44 3.25 3.80 6.20
N ALA A 45 3.41 4.88 6.97
CA ALA A 45 3.02 4.98 8.37
C ALA A 45 2.46 6.38 8.64
N GLY A 46 1.80 6.60 9.78
CA GLY A 46 1.18 7.88 10.10
C GLY A 46 2.22 8.98 10.28
N ARG A 47 2.89 9.04 11.43
CA ARG A 47 3.89 10.08 11.73
C ARG A 47 5.07 9.58 12.53
N ALA A 48 6.17 10.33 12.48
CA ALA A 48 7.43 10.00 13.16
C ALA A 48 7.26 9.76 14.67
N ASN A 49 6.49 10.59 15.36
CA ASN A 49 6.29 10.49 16.82
C ASN A 49 5.57 9.18 17.22
N GLU A 50 4.65 8.66 16.41
CA GLU A 50 4.05 7.34 16.63
C GLU A 50 5.09 6.22 16.64
N GLY A 51 6.16 6.36 15.84
CA GLY A 51 7.26 5.40 15.75
C GLY A 51 8.12 5.28 17.02
N LEU A 52 7.97 6.19 17.98
CA LEU A 52 8.59 6.10 19.31
C LEU A 52 7.82 5.17 20.27
N ARG A 53 6.62 4.72 19.90
CA ARG A 53 5.78 3.85 20.72
C ARG A 53 6.19 2.39 20.58
N ALA A 54 6.22 1.69 21.70
CA ALA A 54 6.59 0.27 21.75
C ALA A 54 5.62 -0.62 20.96
N ASP A 55 4.31 -0.35 20.99
CA ASP A 55 3.28 -1.10 20.27
C ASP A 55 3.39 -0.90 18.76
N TRP A 56 3.68 0.31 18.27
CA TRP A 56 3.95 0.60 16.87
C TRP A 56 5.19 -0.18 16.39
N GLN A 57 6.27 -0.15 17.16
CA GLN A 57 7.51 -0.86 16.83
C GLN A 57 7.31 -2.38 16.78
N GLN A 58 6.58 -2.96 17.75
CA GLN A 58 6.23 -4.38 17.76
C GLN A 58 5.41 -4.79 16.52
N GLN A 59 4.45 -3.97 16.14
CA GLN A 59 3.64 -4.20 14.94
C GLN A 59 4.49 -4.11 13.67
N LEU A 60 5.36 -3.10 13.54
CA LEU A 60 6.25 -2.96 12.38
C LEU A 60 7.20 -4.16 12.26
N ALA A 61 7.80 -4.61 13.36
CA ALA A 61 8.66 -5.80 13.35
C ALA A 61 7.91 -7.05 12.87
N SER A 62 6.63 -7.21 13.25
CA SER A 62 5.79 -8.32 12.78
C SER A 62 5.48 -8.22 11.28
N VAL A 63 5.12 -7.03 10.81
CA VAL A 63 4.87 -6.77 9.37
C VAL A 63 6.16 -6.99 8.57
N GLN A 64 7.29 -6.47 9.05
CA GLN A 64 8.58 -6.61 8.38
C GLN A 64 9.00 -8.07 8.20
N LYS A 65 8.78 -8.92 9.21
CA LYS A 65 9.05 -10.35 9.14
C LYS A 65 8.28 -11.06 8.01
N ASP A 66 7.01 -10.69 7.80
CA ASP A 66 6.13 -11.38 6.86
C ASP A 66 6.10 -10.71 5.47
N CYS A 67 6.31 -9.39 5.38
CA CYS A 67 6.16 -8.61 4.15
C CYS A 67 7.48 -8.07 3.58
N ASN A 68 8.54 -7.98 4.38
CA ASN A 68 9.92 -7.63 3.99
C ASN A 68 10.02 -6.31 3.19
N PHE A 69 9.45 -5.23 3.71
CA PHE A 69 9.55 -3.91 3.11
C PHE A 69 10.97 -3.35 3.22
N LYS A 70 11.44 -2.65 2.18
CA LYS A 70 12.78 -2.05 2.17
C LYS A 70 12.79 -0.66 2.79
N TYR A 71 11.74 0.13 2.57
CA TYR A 71 11.60 1.50 3.06
C TYR A 71 10.29 1.68 3.81
N ILE A 72 10.29 2.70 4.69
CA ILE A 72 9.10 3.20 5.34
C ILE A 72 9.04 4.72 5.23
N ARG A 73 7.87 5.25 4.88
CA ARG A 73 7.61 6.68 4.74
C ARG A 73 6.54 7.11 5.74
N PHE A 74 6.72 8.25 6.41
CA PHE A 74 5.79 8.80 7.40
C PHE A 74 5.90 10.33 7.47
N HIS A 75 4.85 10.97 7.95
CA HIS A 75 4.77 12.42 8.16
C HIS A 75 5.54 12.91 9.37
N GLY A 76 5.69 14.22 9.46
CA GLY A 76 5.93 14.93 10.70
C GLY A 76 7.30 14.75 11.32
N LEU A 77 8.33 14.44 10.53
CA LEU A 77 9.69 14.31 11.04
C LEU A 77 10.21 15.61 11.69
N LEU A 78 9.78 16.76 11.18
CA LEU A 78 10.25 18.07 11.61
C LEU A 78 9.25 18.82 12.50
N THR A 79 8.12 18.20 12.88
CA THR A 79 7.16 18.81 13.81
C THR A 79 7.74 18.95 15.21
N ASP A 80 7.21 19.91 15.99
CA ASP A 80 7.76 20.27 17.30
C ASP A 80 7.77 19.14 18.31
N ASP A 81 6.88 18.15 18.19
CA ASP A 81 6.85 16.97 19.05
C ASP A 81 7.98 15.96 18.78
N MET A 82 8.72 16.11 17.68
CA MET A 82 9.99 15.45 17.41
C MET A 82 11.19 16.25 17.94
N GLY A 83 10.97 17.52 18.28
CA GLY A 83 11.95 18.39 18.94
C GLY A 83 13.18 18.74 18.12
N VAL A 84 13.10 18.67 16.78
CA VAL A 84 14.26 18.78 15.89
C VAL A 84 14.83 20.19 15.79
N TYR A 85 13.95 21.20 15.81
CA TYR A 85 14.34 22.59 15.58
C TYR A 85 13.71 23.52 16.61
N ARG A 86 14.52 24.42 17.13
CA ARG A 86 14.07 25.58 17.90
C ARG A 86 15.03 26.76 17.67
N GLU A 87 14.65 27.93 18.11
CA GLU A 87 15.53 29.10 18.13
C GLU A 87 15.77 29.55 19.57
N ASP A 88 16.98 30.06 19.82
CA ASP A 88 17.28 30.73 21.09
C ASP A 88 16.64 32.13 21.16
N LYS A 89 16.85 32.86 22.26
CA LYS A 89 16.33 34.20 22.46
C LYS A 89 16.83 35.24 21.44
N ASP A 90 17.95 34.98 20.81
CA ASP A 90 18.57 35.84 19.80
C ASP A 90 18.20 35.41 18.36
N GLY A 91 17.36 34.38 18.25
CA GLY A 91 16.87 33.84 16.97
C GLY A 91 17.86 32.89 16.28
N ASN A 92 18.89 32.39 16.98
CA ASN A 92 19.82 31.43 16.41
C ASN A 92 19.26 30.02 16.42
N PRO A 93 19.38 29.27 15.30
CA PRO A 93 18.92 27.89 15.22
C PRO A 93 19.61 26.95 16.23
N GLN A 94 18.81 26.09 16.85
CA GLN A 94 19.28 24.98 17.67
C GLN A 94 18.66 23.68 17.15
N TYR A 95 19.49 22.64 16.99
CA TYR A 95 19.09 21.36 16.45
C TYR A 95 19.16 20.26 17.51
N ASN A 96 18.24 19.32 17.46
CA ASN A 96 18.23 18.14 18.34
C ASN A 96 17.68 16.93 17.56
N TYR A 97 18.37 15.80 17.61
CA TYR A 97 18.08 14.62 16.84
C TYR A 97 17.75 13.39 17.70
N GLN A 98 17.60 13.53 19.00
CA GLN A 98 17.44 12.41 19.94
C GLN A 98 16.28 11.48 19.56
N TYR A 99 15.12 12.03 19.20
CA TYR A 99 13.95 11.24 18.83
C TYR A 99 14.08 10.63 17.45
N ILE A 100 14.65 11.35 16.49
CA ILE A 100 14.96 10.82 15.16
C ILE A 100 15.93 9.65 15.29
N ASP A 101 16.99 9.80 16.06
CA ASP A 101 17.99 8.76 16.28
C ASP A 101 17.37 7.48 16.85
N VAL A 102 16.54 7.58 17.89
CA VAL A 102 15.83 6.42 18.47
C VAL A 102 14.98 5.73 17.41
N LEU A 103 14.25 6.50 16.61
CA LEU A 103 13.38 5.94 15.57
C LEU A 103 14.19 5.29 14.45
N PHE A 104 15.19 5.98 13.90
CA PHE A 104 15.94 5.49 12.76
C PHE A 104 16.87 4.32 13.12
N ASP A 105 17.47 4.34 14.32
CA ASP A 105 18.23 3.19 14.85
C ASP A 105 17.33 1.95 14.93
N TYR A 106 16.08 2.11 15.41
CA TYR A 106 15.11 1.02 15.45
C TYR A 106 14.78 0.52 14.03
N LEU A 107 14.46 1.40 13.08
CA LEU A 107 14.15 1.02 11.70
C LEU A 107 15.28 0.21 11.07
N LEU A 108 16.52 0.70 11.17
CA LEU A 108 17.68 0.01 10.63
C LEU A 108 17.94 -1.33 11.32
N SER A 109 17.65 -1.44 12.62
CA SER A 109 17.81 -2.69 13.38
C SER A 109 16.90 -3.83 12.90
N ILE A 110 15.79 -3.49 12.27
CA ILE A 110 14.86 -4.46 11.65
C ILE A 110 14.95 -4.48 10.11
N HIS A 111 16.06 -3.95 9.56
CA HIS A 111 16.37 -3.93 8.12
C HIS A 111 15.34 -3.19 7.25
N ILE A 112 14.77 -2.10 7.77
CA ILE A 112 13.94 -1.19 6.99
C ILE A 112 14.58 0.20 7.00
N LYS A 113 14.62 0.88 5.85
CA LYS A 113 15.26 2.18 5.68
C LYS A 113 14.22 3.30 5.70
N PRO A 114 14.57 4.50 6.17
CA PRO A 114 13.66 5.63 6.05
C PRO A 114 13.56 6.10 4.58
N PHE A 115 12.34 6.37 4.12
CA PHE A 115 12.03 7.24 2.99
C PHE A 115 11.67 8.58 3.62
N VAL A 116 12.61 9.52 3.63
CA VAL A 116 12.59 10.69 4.52
C VAL A 116 11.69 11.78 3.95
N GLU A 117 10.46 11.94 4.47
CA GLU A 117 9.62 13.10 4.18
C GLU A 117 10.12 14.30 5.01
N LEU A 118 10.48 15.39 4.34
CA LEU A 118 10.95 16.63 4.96
C LEU A 118 9.77 17.57 5.23
N GLY A 119 9.05 17.29 6.30
CA GLY A 119 7.83 17.97 6.74
C GLY A 119 7.48 17.62 8.21
N PHE A 120 6.51 18.29 8.88
CA PHE A 120 5.98 19.59 8.50
C PHE A 120 6.82 20.71 9.11
N MET A 121 6.40 21.98 8.93
CA MET A 121 7.20 23.14 9.34
C MET A 121 7.33 23.23 10.86
N PRO A 122 8.54 23.34 11.43
CA PRO A 122 8.70 23.69 12.85
C PRO A 122 8.05 25.04 13.16
N GLU A 123 7.33 25.17 14.29
CA GLU A 123 6.64 26.41 14.68
C GLU A 123 7.57 27.63 14.71
N ALA A 124 8.81 27.45 15.19
CA ALA A 124 9.80 28.52 15.26
C ALA A 124 10.25 29.01 13.87
N LEU A 125 10.05 28.21 12.81
CA LEU A 125 10.43 28.58 11.43
C LEU A 125 9.22 28.93 10.55
N ALA A 126 8.00 28.67 11.02
CA ALA A 126 6.77 28.88 10.28
C ALA A 126 6.46 30.36 10.01
N SER A 127 5.94 30.68 8.81
CA SER A 127 5.46 32.03 8.47
C SER A 127 4.07 32.35 9.02
N GLY A 128 3.33 31.33 9.49
CA GLY A 128 1.97 31.47 10.00
C GLY A 128 1.58 30.35 10.96
N LYS A 129 0.28 30.29 11.27
CA LYS A 129 -0.29 29.36 12.28
C LYS A 129 -1.36 28.43 11.68
N LYS A 130 -1.25 28.09 10.39
CA LYS A 130 -2.14 27.11 9.79
C LYS A 130 -1.62 25.70 10.08
N HIS A 131 -2.49 24.87 10.64
CA HIS A 131 -2.16 23.48 11.03
C HIS A 131 -3.11 22.49 10.36
N ILE A 132 -2.59 21.27 10.19
CA ILE A 132 -3.36 20.09 9.78
C ILE A 132 -3.24 19.02 10.85
N PHE A 133 -4.16 18.10 10.83
CA PHE A 133 -4.26 16.95 11.71
C PHE A 133 -4.49 17.28 13.20
N TRP A 134 -4.91 16.29 13.96
CA TRP A 134 -5.13 16.40 15.40
C TRP A 134 -3.84 16.80 16.15
N TRP A 135 -2.68 16.29 15.72
CA TRP A 135 -1.38 16.58 16.30
C TRP A 135 -0.72 17.88 15.77
N ARG A 136 -1.47 18.68 15.00
CA ARG A 136 -1.16 20.06 14.63
C ARG A 136 0.14 20.25 13.84
N GLY A 137 0.38 19.50 12.79
CA GLY A 137 1.45 19.81 11.82
C GLY A 137 1.27 21.18 11.20
N ASN A 138 2.27 22.07 11.29
CA ASN A 138 2.20 23.39 10.69
C ASN A 138 2.46 23.31 9.18
N VAL A 139 1.53 23.83 8.38
CA VAL A 139 1.54 23.71 6.91
C VAL A 139 1.83 25.04 6.20
N THR A 140 2.45 25.99 6.89
CA THR A 140 2.82 27.27 6.29
C THR A 140 4.22 27.23 5.69
N PRO A 141 4.54 28.06 4.67
CA PRO A 141 5.90 28.25 4.20
C PRO A 141 6.87 28.64 5.33
N PRO A 142 8.17 28.43 5.17
CA PRO A 142 9.13 28.97 6.13
C PRO A 142 9.15 30.50 6.05
N ARG A 143 9.26 31.17 7.19
CA ARG A 143 9.45 32.64 7.24
C ARG A 143 10.83 33.07 6.75
N ASP A 144 11.80 32.12 6.71
CA ASP A 144 13.16 32.32 6.25
C ASP A 144 13.67 31.04 5.56
N TYR A 145 13.80 31.08 4.26
CA TYR A 145 14.27 29.96 3.44
C TYR A 145 15.75 29.59 3.70
N ASN A 146 16.59 30.55 4.14
CA ASN A 146 17.99 30.24 4.49
C ASN A 146 18.07 29.42 5.79
N LYS A 147 17.20 29.72 6.76
CA LYS A 147 17.10 28.91 7.98
C LYS A 147 16.54 27.52 7.69
N TRP A 148 15.55 27.43 6.80
CA TRP A 148 15.05 26.12 6.32
C TRP A 148 16.19 25.32 5.65
N GLU A 149 16.92 25.92 4.72
CA GLU A 149 18.06 25.29 4.07
C GLU A 149 19.12 24.85 5.10
N GLY A 150 19.39 25.68 6.11
CA GLY A 150 20.26 25.37 7.22
C GLY A 150 19.79 24.17 8.02
N LEU A 151 18.50 24.06 8.33
CA LEU A 151 17.90 22.91 9.00
C LEU A 151 18.10 21.62 8.20
N ILE A 152 17.74 21.63 6.91
CA ILE A 152 17.84 20.44 6.05
C ILE A 152 19.30 20.01 5.86
N ARG A 153 20.21 20.96 5.67
CA ARG A 153 21.65 20.67 5.57
C ARG A 153 22.18 20.02 6.85
N ASN A 154 21.82 20.58 8.01
CA ASN A 154 22.26 20.06 9.31
C ASN A 154 21.70 18.65 9.58
N LEU A 155 20.44 18.42 9.22
CA LEU A 155 19.80 17.10 9.33
C LEU A 155 20.49 16.05 8.42
N ALA A 156 20.74 16.38 7.16
CA ALA A 156 21.42 15.47 6.23
C ALA A 156 22.88 15.21 6.65
N GLN A 157 23.58 16.23 7.19
CA GLN A 157 24.92 16.05 7.75
C GLN A 157 24.88 15.15 9.00
N HIS A 158 23.90 15.34 9.90
CA HIS A 158 23.72 14.49 11.07
C HIS A 158 23.51 13.01 10.67
N PHE A 159 22.68 12.74 9.68
CA PHE A 159 22.50 11.37 9.16
C PHE A 159 23.82 10.81 8.60
N THR A 160 24.58 11.63 7.88
CA THR A 160 25.90 11.23 7.36
C THR A 160 26.87 10.88 8.48
N ASP A 161 26.93 11.71 9.51
CA ASP A 161 27.86 11.53 10.64
C ASP A 161 27.50 10.29 11.48
N ARG A 162 26.18 10.01 11.62
CA ARG A 162 25.70 8.88 12.43
C ARG A 162 25.69 7.56 11.70
N TYR A 163 25.20 7.52 10.46
CA TYR A 163 24.97 6.29 9.72
C TYR A 163 25.98 6.02 8.60
N GLY A 164 26.80 7.01 8.28
CA GLY A 164 27.75 6.95 7.18
C GLY A 164 27.15 7.28 5.82
N ALA A 165 27.96 7.91 4.97
CA ALA A 165 27.52 8.35 3.64
C ALA A 165 27.04 7.20 2.76
N ASP A 166 27.62 6.00 2.88
CA ASP A 166 27.24 4.83 2.09
C ASP A 166 25.85 4.30 2.42
N GLU A 167 25.40 4.41 3.67
CA GLU A 167 24.04 4.09 4.05
C GLU A 167 23.08 5.17 3.59
N VAL A 168 23.36 6.45 3.90
CA VAL A 168 22.45 7.57 3.61
C VAL A 168 22.24 7.78 2.11
N LYS A 169 23.23 7.52 1.25
CA LYS A 169 23.04 7.59 -0.22
C LYS A 169 22.02 6.61 -0.78
N THR A 170 21.64 5.60 0.01
CA THR A 170 20.57 4.66 -0.36
C THR A 170 19.17 5.17 0.01
N TRP A 171 19.07 6.23 0.82
CA TRP A 171 17.80 6.81 1.26
C TRP A 171 17.25 7.78 0.22
N TYR A 172 15.97 8.13 0.39
CA TYR A 172 15.26 9.12 -0.42
C TYR A 172 14.88 10.30 0.48
N PHE A 173 15.09 11.53 0.00
CA PHE A 173 14.67 12.75 0.67
C PHE A 173 13.52 13.37 -0.12
N GLU A 174 12.30 13.21 0.37
CA GLU A 174 11.09 13.71 -0.24
C GLU A 174 10.73 15.09 0.31
N VAL A 175 10.45 16.03 -0.59
CA VAL A 175 10.18 17.40 -0.20
C VAL A 175 8.69 17.61 0.04
N TRP A 176 8.31 17.66 1.34
CA TRP A 176 6.95 17.96 1.80
C TRP A 176 5.94 16.83 1.57
N ASN A 177 4.63 17.15 1.84
CA ASN A 177 3.47 16.28 1.61
C ASN A 177 2.31 17.07 1.01
N GLU A 178 1.78 16.65 -0.12
CA GLU A 178 0.56 17.12 -0.80
C GLU A 178 0.43 18.65 -0.91
N PRO A 179 1.47 19.35 -1.39
CA PRO A 179 1.45 20.82 -1.44
C PRO A 179 0.40 21.39 -2.42
N ASN A 180 -0.18 20.56 -3.27
CA ASN A 180 -1.27 20.96 -4.17
C ASN A 180 -2.64 21.03 -3.47
N LEU A 181 -2.79 20.51 -2.26
CA LEU A 181 -4.01 20.62 -1.45
C LEU A 181 -3.95 21.86 -0.55
N SER A 182 -4.07 23.04 -1.15
CA SER A 182 -4.11 24.32 -0.43
C SER A 182 -5.56 24.67 0.00
N PRO A 183 -5.77 25.15 1.24
CA PRO A 183 -4.79 25.43 2.29
C PRO A 183 -4.60 24.24 3.28
N GLY A 184 -4.99 23.02 2.92
CA GLY A 184 -4.96 21.85 3.80
C GLY A 184 -3.56 21.44 4.20
N PHE A 185 -2.76 20.96 3.25
CA PHE A 185 -1.39 20.48 3.48
C PHE A 185 -0.30 21.51 3.16
N TRP A 186 -0.65 22.59 2.50
CA TRP A 186 0.24 23.71 2.20
C TRP A 186 -0.57 25.00 2.11
N SER A 187 -0.24 26.00 2.91
CA SER A 187 -0.97 27.27 2.90
C SER A 187 -0.37 28.32 1.96
N GLY A 188 0.77 28.01 1.36
CA GLY A 188 1.43 28.82 0.34
C GLY A 188 0.91 28.53 -1.08
N THR A 189 1.52 29.20 -2.04
CA THR A 189 1.32 29.02 -3.48
C THR A 189 2.18 27.88 -4.02
N GLN A 190 1.95 27.49 -5.28
CA GLN A 190 2.82 26.54 -5.99
C GLN A 190 4.24 27.09 -6.14
N ASP A 191 4.39 28.39 -6.44
CA ASP A 191 5.70 29.03 -6.57
C ASP A 191 6.48 29.01 -5.24
N GLU A 192 5.81 29.24 -4.11
CA GLU A 192 6.43 29.13 -2.79
C GLU A 192 6.83 27.67 -2.46
N TYR A 193 6.05 26.68 -2.90
CA TYR A 193 6.47 25.28 -2.80
C TYR A 193 7.72 25.01 -3.66
N PHE A 194 7.78 25.51 -4.88
CA PHE A 194 8.97 25.35 -5.71
C PHE A 194 10.20 26.06 -5.14
N GLN A 195 10.03 27.18 -4.42
CA GLN A 195 11.13 27.76 -3.65
C GLN A 195 11.57 26.82 -2.50
N LEU A 196 10.62 26.24 -1.77
CA LEU A 196 10.94 25.25 -0.74
C LEU A 196 11.73 24.08 -1.31
N TYR A 197 11.27 23.53 -2.43
CA TYR A 197 11.95 22.44 -3.15
C TYR A 197 13.38 22.82 -3.53
N LYS A 198 13.57 23.98 -4.12
CA LYS A 198 14.89 24.50 -4.54
C LYS A 198 15.87 24.58 -3.37
N HIS A 199 15.46 25.19 -2.27
CA HIS A 199 16.32 25.32 -1.07
C HIS A 199 16.60 23.95 -0.43
N THR A 200 15.62 23.06 -0.40
CA THR A 200 15.77 21.71 0.11
C THR A 200 16.76 20.89 -0.73
N ALA A 201 16.60 20.91 -2.06
CA ALA A 201 17.50 20.22 -2.98
C ALA A 201 18.93 20.74 -2.87
N ALA A 202 19.12 22.06 -2.78
CA ALA A 202 20.44 22.67 -2.57
C ALA A 202 21.07 22.22 -1.24
N ALA A 203 20.31 22.18 -0.16
CA ALA A 203 20.77 21.74 1.16
C ALA A 203 21.23 20.28 1.14
N VAL A 204 20.40 19.35 0.63
CA VAL A 204 20.71 17.92 0.56
C VAL A 204 21.97 17.68 -0.31
N LYS A 205 22.00 18.27 -1.51
CA LYS A 205 23.12 18.12 -2.45
C LYS A 205 24.43 18.76 -1.96
N SER A 206 24.34 19.77 -1.10
CA SER A 206 25.54 20.40 -0.50
C SER A 206 26.25 19.50 0.50
N VAL A 207 25.53 18.54 1.11
CA VAL A 207 26.13 17.54 2.01
C VAL A 207 26.78 16.42 1.22
N ASN A 208 26.04 15.86 0.27
CA ASN A 208 26.58 14.85 -0.65
C ASN A 208 25.80 14.90 -1.98
N PRO A 209 26.47 15.07 -3.13
CA PRO A 209 25.82 15.14 -4.44
C PRO A 209 25.09 13.84 -4.84
N ASP A 210 25.44 12.69 -4.23
CA ASP A 210 24.82 11.40 -4.51
C ASP A 210 23.54 11.16 -3.68
N TYR A 211 23.19 12.03 -2.73
CA TYR A 211 21.94 11.88 -1.96
C TYR A 211 20.74 12.18 -2.84
N LYS A 212 19.73 11.30 -2.81
CA LYS A 212 18.55 11.38 -3.67
C LYS A 212 17.54 12.36 -3.08
N VAL A 213 17.18 13.40 -3.83
CA VAL A 213 16.13 14.36 -3.48
C VAL A 213 15.07 14.40 -4.56
N GLY A 214 13.78 14.44 -4.17
CA GLY A 214 12.66 14.45 -5.10
C GLY A 214 11.35 14.91 -4.49
N GLY A 215 10.31 14.83 -5.26
CA GLY A 215 8.95 15.26 -4.98
C GLY A 215 8.12 15.20 -6.26
N PRO A 216 6.99 15.92 -6.35
CA PRO A 216 6.43 16.89 -5.39
C PRO A 216 5.52 16.28 -4.31
N ALA A 217 5.38 14.97 -4.22
CA ALA A 217 4.52 14.25 -3.27
C ALA A 217 3.06 14.75 -3.28
N THR A 218 2.51 14.98 -4.46
CA THR A 218 1.20 15.62 -4.65
C THR A 218 0.06 14.62 -4.60
N ALA A 219 -1.09 15.06 -4.11
CA ALA A 219 -2.34 14.32 -4.22
C ALA A 219 -2.78 14.20 -5.68
N GLY A 220 -3.31 13.03 -6.06
CA GLY A 220 -3.96 12.82 -7.36
C GLY A 220 -3.03 12.92 -8.57
N ALA A 221 -1.76 12.54 -8.40
CA ALA A 221 -0.75 12.57 -9.47
C ALA A 221 -0.57 13.95 -10.14
N ALA A 222 -0.82 15.03 -9.38
CA ALA A 222 -0.72 16.39 -9.88
C ALA A 222 0.74 16.90 -9.92
N TRP A 223 0.98 17.95 -10.67
CA TRP A 223 2.22 18.73 -10.78
C TRP A 223 3.46 17.94 -11.23
N VAL A 224 3.32 16.75 -11.79
CA VAL A 224 4.48 16.00 -12.29
C VAL A 224 5.17 16.74 -13.44
N PRO A 225 4.49 17.17 -14.51
CA PRO A 225 5.13 17.97 -15.57
C PRO A 225 5.68 19.30 -15.07
N GLU A 226 4.91 20.02 -14.23
CA GLU A 226 5.31 21.34 -13.71
C GLU A 226 6.59 21.25 -12.87
N THR A 227 6.74 20.20 -12.07
CA THR A 227 7.94 19.97 -11.27
C THR A 227 9.15 19.68 -12.15
N LEU A 228 8.99 18.82 -13.16
CA LEU A 228 10.06 18.49 -14.11
C LEU A 228 10.50 19.73 -14.91
N ASP A 229 9.56 20.52 -15.40
CA ASP A 229 9.82 21.75 -16.14
C ASP A 229 10.50 22.81 -15.26
N TYR A 230 10.03 22.97 -14.00
CA TYR A 230 10.66 23.89 -13.06
C TYR A 230 12.10 23.51 -12.76
N CYS A 231 12.38 22.23 -12.49
CA CYS A 231 13.74 21.74 -12.22
C CYS A 231 14.64 21.92 -13.45
N LYS A 232 14.15 21.60 -14.65
CA LYS A 232 14.90 21.81 -15.90
C LYS A 232 15.23 23.26 -16.14
N LYS A 233 14.22 24.14 -16.08
CA LYS A 233 14.36 25.58 -16.35
C LYS A 233 15.34 26.27 -15.40
N ASN A 234 15.35 25.88 -14.13
CA ASN A 234 16.13 26.51 -13.09
C ASN A 234 17.41 25.75 -12.73
N ASN A 235 17.74 24.67 -13.47
CA ASN A 235 18.90 23.79 -13.21
C ASN A 235 18.95 23.28 -11.75
N ILE A 236 17.82 22.81 -11.24
CA ILE A 236 17.68 22.28 -9.89
C ILE A 236 17.75 20.74 -9.95
N ALA A 237 18.46 20.14 -8.98
CA ALA A 237 18.59 18.70 -8.89
C ALA A 237 17.23 18.04 -8.58
N ILE A 238 16.96 16.94 -9.28
CA ILE A 238 15.83 16.03 -9.04
C ILE A 238 16.28 14.61 -9.38
N ASP A 239 16.12 13.67 -8.44
CA ASP A 239 16.56 12.28 -8.59
C ASP A 239 15.39 11.31 -8.72
N PHE A 240 14.19 11.70 -8.30
CA PHE A 240 12.98 10.91 -8.43
C PHE A 240 11.73 11.81 -8.44
N ILE A 241 10.65 11.27 -8.97
CA ILE A 241 9.29 11.81 -8.81
C ILE A 241 8.57 11.01 -7.74
N SER A 242 7.88 11.71 -6.83
CA SER A 242 6.91 11.10 -5.92
C SER A 242 5.55 11.76 -6.04
N THR A 243 4.49 10.98 -5.84
CA THR A 243 3.09 11.43 -5.89
C THR A 243 2.16 10.40 -5.25
N HIS A 244 0.86 10.72 -5.14
CA HIS A 244 -0.15 9.89 -4.48
C HIS A 244 -1.34 9.60 -5.41
N SER A 245 -2.01 8.45 -5.17
CA SER A 245 -3.29 8.16 -5.81
C SER A 245 -4.15 7.25 -4.94
N TYR A 246 -5.45 7.56 -4.88
CA TYR A 246 -6.45 6.81 -4.13
C TYR A 246 -7.63 6.44 -5.01
N GLY A 247 -8.18 5.25 -4.77
CA GLY A 247 -9.19 4.61 -5.62
C GLY A 247 -10.63 5.05 -5.38
N VAL A 248 -10.85 6.24 -4.84
CA VAL A 248 -12.19 6.78 -4.59
C VAL A 248 -12.36 8.16 -5.20
N LYS A 249 -13.61 8.55 -5.33
CA LYS A 249 -14.05 9.92 -5.56
C LYS A 249 -14.92 10.37 -4.38
N GLN A 250 -15.11 11.69 -4.27
CA GLN A 250 -16.04 12.25 -3.29
C GLN A 250 -17.46 11.74 -3.59
N GLY A 251 -18.15 11.28 -2.55
CA GLY A 251 -19.55 10.87 -2.58
C GLY A 251 -20.45 11.87 -1.90
N PHE A 252 -21.60 11.39 -1.42
CA PHE A 252 -22.57 12.19 -0.68
C PHE A 252 -22.04 12.52 0.71
N LEU A 253 -22.63 13.54 1.34
CA LEU A 253 -22.50 13.70 2.78
C LEU A 253 -23.19 12.53 3.48
N ASP A 254 -22.61 12.08 4.60
CA ASP A 254 -23.26 11.13 5.50
C ASP A 254 -24.40 11.81 6.29
N GLU A 255 -25.14 11.05 7.12
CA GLU A 255 -26.22 11.57 7.95
C GLU A 255 -25.76 12.60 9.00
N PHE A 256 -24.46 12.71 9.25
CA PHE A 256 -23.87 13.69 10.16
C PHE A 256 -23.28 14.91 9.43
N GLY A 257 -23.39 14.96 8.11
CA GLY A 257 -22.86 16.03 7.28
C GLY A 257 -21.37 15.93 6.97
N ASN A 258 -20.74 14.77 7.23
CA ASN A 258 -19.35 14.53 6.86
C ASN A 258 -19.23 14.10 5.39
N SER A 259 -18.11 14.44 4.77
CA SER A 259 -17.82 14.01 3.39
C SER A 259 -17.63 12.49 3.34
N GLY A 260 -18.46 11.81 2.53
CA GLY A 260 -18.29 10.41 2.21
C GLY A 260 -17.44 10.19 0.97
N THR A 261 -16.97 8.96 0.76
CA THR A 261 -16.25 8.52 -0.42
C THR A 261 -16.99 7.40 -1.15
N VAL A 262 -16.79 7.30 -2.45
CA VAL A 262 -17.33 6.22 -3.28
C VAL A 262 -16.19 5.53 -4.01
N LEU A 263 -16.10 4.20 -3.89
CA LEU A 263 -15.09 3.43 -4.63
C LEU A 263 -15.21 3.70 -6.13
N ASN A 264 -14.11 4.12 -6.75
CA ASN A 264 -14.07 4.35 -8.18
C ASN A 264 -14.14 3.02 -8.93
N LYS A 265 -15.15 2.86 -9.79
CA LYS A 265 -15.41 1.65 -10.57
C LYS A 265 -14.57 1.53 -11.83
N GLU A 266 -13.88 2.57 -12.22
CA GLU A 266 -13.00 2.52 -13.38
C GLU A 266 -11.92 1.46 -13.17
N GLU A 267 -11.78 0.57 -14.14
CA GLU A 267 -10.85 -0.56 -14.06
C GLU A 267 -9.43 -0.08 -13.75
N MET A 268 -9.01 1.01 -14.38
CA MET A 268 -7.68 1.59 -14.27
C MET A 268 -7.57 2.68 -13.18
N SER A 269 -8.54 2.79 -12.26
CA SER A 269 -8.38 3.72 -11.11
C SER A 269 -7.10 3.40 -10.35
N VAL A 270 -6.34 4.39 -9.90
CA VAL A 270 -4.99 4.29 -9.31
C VAL A 270 -3.94 3.85 -10.34
N SER A 271 -4.05 2.66 -10.93
CA SER A 271 -3.06 2.15 -11.88
C SER A 271 -2.91 3.02 -13.13
N GLY A 272 -3.99 3.63 -13.59
CA GLY A 272 -3.96 4.60 -14.71
C GLY A 272 -3.16 5.85 -14.39
N ASP A 273 -3.28 6.38 -13.17
CA ASP A 273 -2.49 7.53 -12.71
C ASP A 273 -0.99 7.19 -12.70
N VAL A 274 -0.63 5.99 -12.23
CA VAL A 274 0.76 5.52 -12.22
C VAL A 274 1.34 5.42 -13.63
N ILE A 275 0.60 4.80 -14.55
CA ILE A 275 1.01 4.65 -15.95
C ILE A 275 1.13 6.02 -16.63
N ASN A 276 0.20 6.94 -16.35
CA ASN A 276 0.25 8.29 -16.90
C ASN A 276 1.45 9.09 -16.36
N SER A 277 1.72 9.03 -15.05
CA SER A 277 2.90 9.69 -14.45
C SER A 277 4.21 9.15 -15.03
N ARG A 278 4.32 7.83 -15.25
CA ARG A 278 5.48 7.23 -15.94
C ARG A 278 5.62 7.76 -17.36
N LYS A 279 4.52 7.90 -18.08
CA LYS A 279 4.52 8.48 -19.43
C LYS A 279 5.02 9.93 -19.40
N GLN A 280 4.49 10.76 -18.51
CA GLN A 280 4.92 12.16 -18.36
C GLN A 280 6.43 12.27 -18.06
N ILE A 281 6.97 11.42 -17.20
CA ILE A 281 8.41 11.35 -16.93
C ILE A 281 9.18 10.96 -18.20
N SER A 282 8.75 9.91 -18.91
CA SER A 282 9.44 9.41 -20.10
C SER A 282 9.46 10.41 -21.26
N GLU A 283 8.47 11.30 -21.33
CA GLU A 283 8.34 12.36 -22.33
C GLU A 283 9.04 13.68 -21.92
N SER A 284 9.60 13.76 -20.70
CA SER A 284 10.24 14.95 -20.14
C SER A 284 11.73 15.04 -20.45
N ALA A 285 12.36 16.10 -19.94
CA ALA A 285 13.82 16.25 -19.98
C ALA A 285 14.58 15.25 -19.09
N PHE A 286 13.87 14.44 -18.27
CA PHE A 286 14.41 13.49 -17.31
C PHE A 286 13.78 12.09 -17.45
N PRO A 287 13.87 11.43 -18.62
CA PRO A 287 13.06 10.26 -18.96
C PRO A 287 13.33 9.02 -18.07
N ASN A 288 14.44 8.98 -17.38
CA ASN A 288 14.90 7.83 -16.60
C ASN A 288 14.72 8.01 -15.07
N LEU A 289 14.05 9.06 -14.60
CA LEU A 289 13.81 9.25 -13.16
C LEU A 289 13.00 8.09 -12.57
N GLU A 290 13.34 7.73 -11.34
CA GLU A 290 12.52 6.83 -10.53
C GLU A 290 11.14 7.46 -10.28
N LEU A 291 10.09 6.62 -10.22
CA LEU A 291 8.73 7.02 -9.88
C LEU A 291 8.28 6.27 -8.63
N HIS A 292 7.96 7.00 -7.59
CA HIS A 292 7.48 6.47 -6.32
C HIS A 292 6.08 6.99 -6.04
N TYR A 293 5.12 6.09 -5.88
CA TYR A 293 3.84 6.43 -5.27
C TYR A 293 3.99 6.28 -3.76
N THR A 294 4.28 7.39 -3.09
CA THR A 294 4.61 7.41 -1.67
C THR A 294 3.40 7.29 -0.76
N GLU A 295 2.20 7.44 -1.33
CA GLU A 295 0.94 7.02 -0.74
C GLU A 295 0.00 6.46 -1.81
N TRP A 296 -0.68 5.35 -1.48
CA TRP A 296 -1.80 4.84 -2.24
C TRP A 296 -2.67 3.89 -1.40
N SER A 297 -3.95 3.84 -1.69
CA SER A 297 -4.90 2.87 -1.13
C SER A 297 -6.18 2.85 -1.96
N SER A 298 -7.18 2.05 -1.52
CA SER A 298 -8.53 2.10 -2.07
C SER A 298 -9.25 3.41 -1.73
N SER A 299 -8.89 4.09 -0.64
CA SER A 299 -9.50 5.35 -0.18
C SER A 299 -8.50 6.22 0.57
N TYR A 300 -8.63 7.54 0.46
CA TYR A 300 -7.88 8.53 1.27
C TYR A 300 -8.56 8.82 2.62
N THR A 301 -9.70 8.25 2.90
CA THR A 301 -10.45 8.53 4.13
C THR A 301 -9.98 7.62 5.26
N PRO A 302 -9.49 8.16 6.40
CA PRO A 302 -8.98 7.36 7.51
C PRO A 302 -10.07 6.63 8.32
N ALA A 303 -11.29 6.61 7.82
CA ALA A 303 -12.45 5.91 8.38
C ALA A 303 -13.30 5.28 7.26
N ASP A 304 -12.67 4.67 6.26
CA ASP A 304 -13.35 3.98 5.18
C ASP A 304 -13.37 2.46 5.44
N PRO A 305 -14.53 1.85 5.74
CA PRO A 305 -14.62 0.45 6.09
C PRO A 305 -14.23 -0.53 4.96
N MET A 306 -14.03 -0.03 3.74
CA MET A 306 -13.39 -0.80 2.67
C MET A 306 -12.01 -1.31 3.10
N HIS A 307 -11.23 -0.53 3.87
CA HIS A 307 -9.91 -0.91 4.37
C HIS A 307 -9.94 -2.12 5.32
N ASP A 308 -11.02 -2.28 6.08
CA ASP A 308 -11.19 -3.42 6.99
C ASP A 308 -11.75 -4.66 6.28
N SER A 309 -12.41 -4.47 5.13
CA SER A 309 -13.14 -5.49 4.40
C SER A 309 -12.22 -6.48 3.68
N TYR A 310 -12.68 -7.73 3.50
CA TYR A 310 -11.98 -8.75 2.72
C TYR A 310 -11.74 -8.35 1.25
N HIS A 311 -12.50 -7.41 0.70
CA HIS A 311 -12.32 -6.88 -0.66
C HIS A 311 -10.95 -6.22 -0.86
N GLN A 312 -10.35 -5.68 0.21
CA GLN A 312 -9.10 -4.93 0.14
C GLN A 312 -7.93 -5.77 -0.35
N ALA A 313 -7.87 -7.07 -0.01
CA ALA A 313 -6.79 -7.95 -0.45
C ALA A 313 -6.74 -8.10 -1.98
N ALA A 314 -7.89 -8.42 -2.59
CA ALA A 314 -7.99 -8.54 -4.04
C ALA A 314 -7.77 -7.21 -4.76
N TYR A 315 -8.25 -6.09 -4.17
CA TYR A 315 -8.02 -4.74 -4.68
C TYR A 315 -6.53 -4.44 -4.80
N ILE A 316 -5.76 -4.67 -3.73
CA ILE A 316 -4.31 -4.45 -3.71
C ILE A 316 -3.62 -5.25 -4.81
N LEU A 317 -3.88 -6.55 -4.90
CA LEU A 317 -3.26 -7.43 -5.89
C LEU A 317 -3.59 -6.99 -7.32
N GLN A 318 -4.84 -6.59 -7.58
CA GLN A 318 -5.27 -6.11 -8.88
C GLN A 318 -4.51 -4.85 -9.30
N LYS A 319 -4.42 -3.86 -8.41
CA LYS A 319 -3.75 -2.59 -8.74
C LYS A 319 -2.24 -2.76 -8.92
N ILE A 320 -1.59 -3.51 -8.05
CA ILE A 320 -0.15 -3.83 -8.18
C ILE A 320 0.13 -4.58 -9.49
N LYS A 321 -0.71 -5.56 -9.87
CA LYS A 321 -0.56 -6.29 -11.14
C LYS A 321 -0.69 -5.37 -12.36
N GLN A 322 -1.67 -4.46 -12.34
CA GLN A 322 -1.92 -3.51 -13.43
C GLN A 322 -0.79 -2.49 -13.60
N VAL A 323 -0.20 -2.02 -12.49
CA VAL A 323 0.94 -1.10 -12.51
C VAL A 323 2.17 -1.75 -13.15
N GLY A 324 2.40 -3.03 -12.91
CA GLY A 324 3.53 -3.75 -13.50
C GLY A 324 4.87 -3.11 -13.17
N THR A 325 5.58 -2.60 -14.17
CA THR A 325 6.90 -1.94 -14.01
C THR A 325 6.85 -0.42 -14.13
N ALA A 326 5.65 0.18 -14.15
CA ALA A 326 5.51 1.62 -14.35
C ALA A 326 6.01 2.45 -13.16
N ALA A 327 6.00 1.90 -11.94
CA ALA A 327 6.55 2.53 -10.75
C ALA A 327 7.73 1.74 -10.18
N ASN A 328 8.61 2.44 -9.47
CA ASN A 328 9.71 1.85 -8.68
C ASN A 328 9.21 1.41 -7.31
N SER A 329 8.24 2.11 -6.72
CA SER A 329 7.54 1.70 -5.50
C SER A 329 6.08 2.16 -5.48
N MET A 330 5.27 1.40 -4.75
CA MET A 330 3.88 1.71 -4.41
C MET A 330 3.73 1.56 -2.90
N SER A 331 3.92 2.65 -2.14
CA SER A 331 3.85 2.66 -0.68
C SER A 331 2.38 2.66 -0.22
N TYR A 332 1.89 1.49 0.21
CA TYR A 332 0.53 1.39 0.74
C TYR A 332 0.38 2.24 2.01
N TRP A 333 -0.66 3.03 2.08
CA TRP A 333 -1.01 3.88 3.20
C TRP A 333 -2.01 3.18 4.09
N VAL A 334 -1.65 2.59 5.26
CA VAL A 334 -0.37 2.46 5.99
C VAL A 334 -0.23 1.04 6.58
N PHE A 335 0.83 0.73 7.35
CA PHE A 335 1.01 -0.62 7.92
C PHE A 335 0.18 -0.86 9.21
N THR A 336 -0.24 0.17 9.94
CA THR A 336 -0.92 0.04 11.25
C THR A 336 -2.00 1.09 11.45
N ASP A 337 -3.07 0.72 12.19
CA ASP A 337 -4.09 1.64 12.68
C ASP A 337 -3.68 2.38 13.97
N ILE A 338 -2.42 2.26 14.42
CA ILE A 338 -1.80 3.25 15.29
C ILE A 338 -1.51 4.46 14.41
N PHE A 339 -2.52 5.34 14.29
CA PHE A 339 -2.58 6.36 13.27
C PHE A 339 -3.48 7.50 13.77
N GLU A 340 -2.92 8.69 13.92
CA GLU A 340 -3.53 9.76 14.72
C GLU A 340 -3.87 11.04 13.93
N GLU A 341 -4.01 11.02 12.62
CA GLU A 341 -4.36 12.22 11.83
C GLU A 341 -5.65 12.87 12.32
N SER A 342 -6.67 12.06 12.62
CA SER A 342 -7.95 12.51 13.17
C SER A 342 -8.09 12.16 14.66
N GLY A 343 -6.98 11.98 15.37
CA GLY A 343 -6.93 11.56 16.75
C GLY A 343 -7.18 10.06 16.95
N VAL A 344 -7.25 9.65 18.22
CA VAL A 344 -7.46 8.25 18.63
C VAL A 344 -8.87 7.79 18.29
N ARG A 345 -9.01 6.61 17.71
CA ARG A 345 -10.30 6.05 17.28
C ARG A 345 -11.00 5.30 18.42
N PHE A 346 -12.34 5.27 18.35
CA PHE A 346 -13.19 4.71 19.42
C PHE A 346 -13.54 3.24 19.22
N THR A 347 -13.22 2.64 18.08
CA THR A 347 -13.54 1.23 17.77
C THR A 347 -12.33 0.52 17.18
N PRO A 348 -12.21 -0.80 17.39
CA PRO A 348 -11.05 -1.58 16.93
C PRO A 348 -10.98 -1.73 15.40
N PHE A 349 -12.13 -1.64 14.72
CA PHE A 349 -12.25 -1.63 13.26
C PHE A 349 -13.11 -0.42 12.88
N HIS A 350 -12.47 0.63 12.46
CA HIS A 350 -13.07 1.92 12.14
C HIS A 350 -12.85 2.32 10.68
N GLY A 351 -12.38 1.37 9.85
CA GLY A 351 -11.98 1.67 8.48
C GLY A 351 -10.62 2.34 8.37
N GLY A 352 -9.73 2.13 9.34
CA GLY A 352 -8.36 2.63 9.31
C GLY A 352 -7.56 2.03 8.16
N PHE A 353 -6.50 2.72 7.75
CA PHE A 353 -5.67 2.31 6.61
C PHE A 353 -4.81 1.07 6.87
N GLY A 354 -4.55 0.72 8.13
CA GLY A 354 -3.52 -0.23 8.55
C GLY A 354 -3.65 -1.64 7.95
N LEU A 355 -2.53 -2.28 7.69
CA LEU A 355 -2.48 -3.73 7.50
C LEU A 355 -2.86 -4.45 8.79
N LEU A 356 -2.50 -3.87 9.93
CA LEU A 356 -2.87 -4.31 11.27
C LEU A 356 -3.77 -3.27 11.93
N ASN A 357 -4.76 -3.72 12.71
CA ASN A 357 -5.51 -2.80 13.57
C ASN A 357 -4.70 -2.40 14.83
N THR A 358 -5.22 -1.48 15.64
CA THR A 358 -4.54 -0.99 16.86
C THR A 358 -4.14 -2.11 17.83
N GLN A 359 -4.87 -3.25 17.89
CA GLN A 359 -4.52 -4.40 18.73
C GLN A 359 -3.55 -5.39 18.03
N GLY A 360 -3.01 -5.06 16.86
CA GLY A 360 -2.14 -5.92 16.09
C GLY A 360 -2.87 -7.14 15.51
N ILE A 361 -4.15 -7.00 15.17
CA ILE A 361 -4.94 -8.02 14.45
C ILE A 361 -4.75 -7.78 12.95
N ALA A 362 -4.30 -8.80 12.22
CA ALA A 362 -4.08 -8.69 10.78
C ALA A 362 -5.40 -8.58 10.02
N LYS A 363 -5.52 -7.54 9.18
CA LYS A 363 -6.65 -7.31 8.28
C LYS A 363 -6.42 -8.00 6.92
N PRO A 364 -7.42 -8.16 6.07
CA PRO A 364 -7.26 -8.82 4.77
C PRO A 364 -6.15 -8.24 3.89
N ALA A 365 -5.93 -6.92 3.93
CA ALA A 365 -4.84 -6.23 3.23
C ALA A 365 -3.44 -6.78 3.58
N TYR A 366 -3.22 -7.21 4.83
CA TYR A 366 -1.97 -7.81 5.28
C TYR A 366 -1.60 -9.05 4.47
N PHE A 367 -2.58 -9.90 4.16
CA PHE A 367 -2.35 -11.15 3.45
C PHE A 367 -2.01 -10.93 1.98
N ALA A 368 -2.45 -9.84 1.36
CA ALA A 368 -2.00 -9.48 0.01
C ALA A 368 -0.48 -9.30 -0.03
N TYR A 369 0.10 -8.51 0.88
CA TYR A 369 1.54 -8.28 0.96
C TYR A 369 2.30 -9.52 1.43
N LYS A 370 1.81 -10.21 2.46
CA LYS A 370 2.39 -11.46 2.94
C LYS A 370 2.48 -12.50 1.83
N TYR A 371 1.44 -12.65 1.01
CA TYR A 371 1.42 -13.65 -0.05
C TYR A 371 2.30 -13.26 -1.24
N MET A 372 2.33 -11.97 -1.62
CA MET A 372 3.26 -11.48 -2.63
C MET A 372 4.73 -11.72 -2.21
N ASN A 373 5.06 -11.50 -0.94
CA ASN A 373 6.42 -11.74 -0.43
C ASN A 373 6.83 -13.22 -0.40
N GLN A 374 5.88 -14.16 -0.57
CA GLN A 374 6.16 -15.59 -0.64
C GLN A 374 6.32 -16.12 -2.07
N LEU A 375 6.24 -15.25 -3.09
CA LEU A 375 6.50 -15.63 -4.48
C LEU A 375 8.00 -15.87 -4.70
N GLY A 376 8.31 -16.84 -5.55
CA GLY A 376 9.69 -17.12 -5.95
C GLY A 376 10.27 -16.05 -6.88
N ASP A 377 11.59 -16.07 -7.04
CA ASP A 377 12.35 -15.04 -7.76
C ASP A 377 12.11 -15.01 -9.28
N THR A 378 11.53 -16.08 -9.83
CA THR A 378 11.35 -16.25 -11.27
C THR A 378 9.87 -16.36 -11.63
N GLU A 379 9.34 -15.35 -12.34
CA GLU A 379 7.96 -15.37 -12.88
C GLU A 379 7.91 -16.25 -14.14
N LEU A 380 6.88 -17.10 -14.23
CA LEU A 380 6.61 -17.97 -15.36
C LEU A 380 5.60 -17.31 -16.31
N GLU A 381 5.69 -17.68 -17.61
CA GLU A 381 4.68 -17.27 -18.58
C GLU A 381 3.29 -17.81 -18.18
N ASN A 382 2.32 -16.91 -18.16
CA ASN A 382 0.95 -17.19 -17.77
C ASN A 382 0.04 -16.14 -18.43
N SER A 383 -1.03 -16.58 -19.06
CA SER A 383 -1.99 -15.71 -19.78
C SER A 383 -3.08 -15.13 -18.88
N ASP A 384 -3.18 -15.58 -17.64
CA ASP A 384 -4.21 -15.12 -16.72
C ASP A 384 -3.84 -13.76 -16.12
N ALA A 385 -4.74 -12.79 -16.23
CA ALA A 385 -4.50 -11.40 -15.80
C ALA A 385 -4.49 -11.23 -14.26
N ASN A 386 -5.14 -12.12 -13.52
CA ASN A 386 -5.35 -12.01 -12.08
C ASN A 386 -4.58 -13.10 -11.33
N SER A 387 -3.34 -13.35 -11.75
CA SER A 387 -2.44 -14.29 -11.07
C SER A 387 -0.98 -13.97 -11.30
N TRP A 388 -0.13 -14.45 -10.39
CA TRP A 388 1.30 -14.68 -10.59
C TRP A 388 1.60 -16.15 -10.38
N ILE A 389 2.41 -16.71 -11.25
CA ILE A 389 2.96 -18.06 -11.09
C ILE A 389 4.47 -17.91 -11.11
N CYS A 390 5.11 -18.23 -10.00
CA CYS A 390 6.54 -18.06 -9.81
C CYS A 390 7.18 -19.39 -9.39
N LYS A 391 8.49 -19.48 -9.59
CA LYS A 391 9.31 -20.55 -9.02
C LYS A 391 10.52 -19.98 -8.29
N ASP A 392 10.99 -20.69 -7.27
CA ASP A 392 12.25 -20.41 -6.60
C ASP A 392 13.43 -21.19 -7.23
N ASN A 393 14.63 -20.96 -6.69
CA ASN A 393 15.86 -21.61 -7.16
C ASN A 393 15.91 -23.13 -6.86
N GLU A 394 15.07 -23.62 -5.93
CA GLU A 394 14.92 -25.05 -5.64
C GLU A 394 13.89 -25.74 -6.57
N GLY A 395 13.20 -24.98 -7.41
CA GLY A 395 12.17 -25.46 -8.33
C GLY A 395 10.81 -25.69 -7.67
N ASN A 396 10.59 -25.16 -6.46
CA ASN A 396 9.26 -25.07 -5.87
C ASN A 396 8.44 -24.02 -6.65
N VAL A 397 7.11 -24.20 -6.67
CA VAL A 397 6.21 -23.29 -7.39
C VAL A 397 5.28 -22.58 -6.39
N GLN A 398 5.11 -21.29 -6.60
CA GLN A 398 4.18 -20.45 -5.86
C GLN A 398 3.19 -19.82 -6.85
N ILE A 399 1.90 -19.99 -6.57
CA ILE A 399 0.82 -19.45 -7.38
C ILE A 399 0.01 -18.52 -6.48
N LEU A 400 -0.03 -17.24 -6.83
CA LEU A 400 -0.91 -16.26 -6.20
C LEU A 400 -1.99 -15.91 -7.21
N ALA A 401 -3.24 -16.27 -6.91
CA ALA A 401 -4.39 -16.08 -7.79
C ALA A 401 -5.55 -15.46 -7.04
N TRP A 402 -6.27 -14.53 -7.67
CA TRP A 402 -7.39 -13.84 -7.05
C TRP A 402 -8.53 -13.62 -8.03
N ASP A 403 -9.75 -13.52 -7.50
CA ASP A 403 -10.86 -12.87 -8.19
C ASP A 403 -10.84 -11.39 -7.81
N PHE A 404 -11.11 -10.52 -8.76
CA PHE A 404 -11.39 -9.11 -8.49
C PHE A 404 -12.77 -8.75 -9.02
N SER A 405 -13.69 -8.53 -8.10
CA SER A 405 -15.07 -8.14 -8.40
C SER A 405 -15.40 -6.85 -7.67
N ASN A 406 -15.65 -5.79 -8.42
CA ASN A 406 -16.15 -4.55 -7.85
C ASN A 406 -17.66 -4.67 -7.63
N THR A 407 -18.07 -5.01 -6.40
CA THR A 407 -19.48 -5.22 -6.03
C THR A 407 -20.17 -3.95 -5.55
N HIS A 408 -19.43 -2.85 -5.37
CA HIS A 408 -20.00 -1.59 -4.89
C HIS A 408 -21.13 -1.08 -5.83
N PRO A 409 -22.27 -0.61 -5.29
CA PRO A 409 -23.43 -0.22 -6.10
C PRO A 409 -23.20 1.04 -6.96
N GLY A 410 -22.05 1.73 -6.80
CA GLY A 410 -21.70 2.96 -7.51
C GLY A 410 -22.03 4.20 -6.70
N ASP A 411 -22.33 5.29 -7.41
CA ASP A 411 -22.43 6.63 -6.83
C ASP A 411 -23.65 6.86 -5.93
N SER A 412 -24.52 5.85 -5.80
CA SER A 412 -25.74 5.96 -4.99
C SER A 412 -25.54 5.75 -3.50
N VAL A 413 -24.40 5.20 -3.07
CA VAL A 413 -24.12 4.86 -1.67
C VAL A 413 -22.64 5.09 -1.38
N ASN A 414 -22.32 5.78 -0.29
CA ASN A 414 -20.94 5.94 0.16
C ASN A 414 -20.36 4.62 0.71
N ASN A 415 -19.03 4.48 0.64
CA ASN A 415 -18.29 3.37 1.25
C ASN A 415 -18.60 3.22 2.74
N GLN A 416 -18.73 4.37 3.45
CA GLN A 416 -19.03 4.45 4.88
C GLN A 416 -20.39 3.82 5.27
N VAL A 417 -21.28 3.64 4.30
CA VAL A 417 -22.57 2.95 4.45
C VAL A 417 -22.53 1.55 3.87
N TYR A 418 -21.85 1.36 2.74
CA TYR A 418 -21.87 0.08 2.02
C TYR A 418 -21.06 -1.00 2.73
N TYR A 419 -19.82 -0.72 3.13
CA TYR A 419 -18.90 -1.73 3.68
C TYR A 419 -19.02 -2.00 5.18
N ILE A 420 -19.92 -1.31 5.91
CA ILE A 420 -20.12 -1.52 7.36
C ILE A 420 -20.99 -2.75 7.71
N ARG A 421 -21.36 -3.55 6.73
CA ARG A 421 -22.28 -4.70 6.86
C ARG A 421 -21.65 -5.98 6.34
N ASP A 422 -22.26 -7.12 6.67
CA ASP A 422 -21.93 -8.40 6.05
C ASP A 422 -22.24 -8.35 4.55
N LEU A 423 -21.27 -8.70 3.71
CA LEU A 423 -21.35 -8.70 2.25
C LEU A 423 -20.91 -10.08 1.73
N PRO A 424 -21.78 -11.09 1.74
CA PRO A 424 -21.42 -12.43 1.30
C PRO A 424 -20.92 -12.47 -0.14
N ALA A 425 -19.74 -13.09 -0.33
CA ALA A 425 -19.15 -13.27 -1.65
C ALA A 425 -19.94 -14.27 -2.49
N LYS A 426 -20.24 -13.91 -3.74
CA LYS A 426 -20.93 -14.79 -4.69
C LYS A 426 -19.96 -15.80 -5.30
N ASP A 427 -20.49 -16.95 -5.67
CA ASP A 427 -19.77 -17.99 -6.40
C ASP A 427 -19.34 -17.49 -7.79
N LYS A 428 -18.09 -17.75 -8.16
CA LYS A 428 -17.48 -17.47 -9.48
C LYS A 428 -17.10 -18.75 -10.19
N GLY A 429 -17.46 -19.91 -9.67
CA GLY A 429 -17.22 -21.22 -10.26
C GLY A 429 -15.91 -21.86 -9.83
N LYS A 430 -15.14 -22.36 -10.78
CA LYS A 430 -13.94 -23.18 -10.53
C LYS A 430 -12.68 -22.50 -11.04
N LEU A 431 -11.63 -22.55 -10.23
CA LEU A 431 -10.26 -22.22 -10.60
C LEU A 431 -9.51 -23.53 -10.86
N GLN A 432 -9.24 -23.80 -12.13
CA GLN A 432 -8.42 -24.94 -12.57
C GLN A 432 -6.96 -24.50 -12.63
N ILE A 433 -6.06 -25.32 -12.07
CA ILE A 433 -4.61 -25.09 -12.05
C ILE A 433 -3.95 -26.23 -12.78
N ASP A 434 -3.13 -25.91 -13.79
CA ASP A 434 -2.41 -26.89 -14.60
C ASP A 434 -0.93 -26.48 -14.71
N ILE A 435 -0.06 -27.16 -13.95
CA ILE A 435 1.39 -26.87 -13.89
C ILE A 435 2.16 -28.02 -14.54
N LYS A 436 2.94 -27.67 -15.58
CA LYS A 436 3.81 -28.58 -16.32
C LYS A 436 5.27 -28.37 -15.93
N GLY A 437 6.08 -29.41 -16.18
CA GLY A 437 7.53 -29.31 -16.01
C GLY A 437 8.04 -29.54 -14.58
N LEU A 438 7.16 -29.95 -13.64
CA LEU A 438 7.61 -30.40 -12.32
C LEU A 438 8.50 -31.65 -12.47
N LEU A 439 9.63 -31.64 -11.77
CA LEU A 439 10.54 -32.78 -11.75
C LEU A 439 9.89 -33.99 -11.07
N LYS A 440 10.29 -35.21 -11.48
CA LYS A 440 9.88 -36.42 -10.78
C LYS A 440 10.24 -36.33 -9.30
N GLY A 441 9.28 -36.60 -8.40
CA GLY A 441 9.51 -36.52 -6.96
C GLY A 441 8.23 -36.53 -6.15
N LYS A 442 8.42 -36.42 -4.84
CA LYS A 442 7.33 -36.18 -3.89
C LYS A 442 7.24 -34.70 -3.58
N TYR A 443 6.05 -34.17 -3.43
CA TYR A 443 5.78 -32.76 -3.14
C TYR A 443 4.70 -32.65 -2.08
N THR A 444 4.73 -31.53 -1.34
CA THR A 444 3.60 -31.07 -0.54
C THR A 444 2.97 -29.89 -1.26
N VAL A 445 1.67 -29.95 -1.46
CA VAL A 445 0.87 -28.81 -1.91
C VAL A 445 0.14 -28.23 -0.71
N THR A 446 0.35 -26.93 -0.47
CA THR A 446 -0.31 -26.20 0.62
C THR A 446 -1.05 -25.02 0.04
N VAL A 447 -2.31 -24.84 0.43
CA VAL A 447 -3.19 -23.76 -0.06
C VAL A 447 -3.58 -22.87 1.12
N TYR A 448 -3.31 -21.59 0.98
CA TYR A 448 -3.76 -20.53 1.87
C TYR A 448 -4.82 -19.69 1.16
N LYS A 449 -5.69 -19.06 1.95
CA LYS A 449 -6.79 -18.27 1.40
C LYS A 449 -7.07 -17.05 2.27
N THR A 450 -7.30 -15.89 1.63
CA THR A 450 -8.03 -14.77 2.22
C THR A 450 -9.22 -14.39 1.34
N GLY A 451 -10.30 -13.92 1.93
CA GLY A 451 -11.57 -13.65 1.27
C GLY A 451 -12.71 -13.76 2.27
N TYR A 452 -13.94 -13.71 1.81
CA TYR A 452 -15.10 -13.79 2.70
C TYR A 452 -15.02 -14.99 3.67
N ARG A 453 -15.00 -14.71 4.97
CA ARG A 453 -14.88 -15.69 6.10
C ARG A 453 -13.60 -16.56 6.05
N SER A 454 -12.54 -16.05 5.44
CA SER A 454 -11.21 -16.67 5.46
C SER A 454 -10.16 -15.59 5.67
N ASN A 455 -9.44 -15.60 6.78
CA ASN A 455 -8.59 -14.47 7.21
C ASN A 455 -9.34 -13.12 7.17
N ASP A 456 -10.66 -13.16 7.43
CA ASP A 456 -11.61 -12.06 7.34
C ASP A 456 -12.09 -11.68 8.74
N VAL A 457 -11.25 -10.90 9.41
CA VAL A 457 -11.48 -10.48 10.80
C VAL A 457 -12.62 -9.47 10.92
N TYR A 458 -12.87 -8.70 9.85
CA TYR A 458 -13.95 -7.70 9.89
C TYR A 458 -15.33 -8.36 9.90
N THR A 459 -15.57 -9.35 9.05
CA THR A 459 -16.84 -10.11 9.10
C THR A 459 -17.00 -10.82 10.45
N ALA A 460 -15.93 -11.39 11.02
CA ALA A 460 -15.97 -11.97 12.35
C ALA A 460 -16.31 -10.92 13.44
N TYR A 461 -15.77 -9.71 13.33
CA TYR A 461 -16.12 -8.60 14.23
C TYR A 461 -17.58 -8.15 14.08
N LEU A 462 -18.14 -8.15 12.84
CA LEU A 462 -19.56 -7.91 12.61
C LEU A 462 -20.43 -8.97 13.30
N ASP A 463 -20.04 -10.25 13.24
CA ASP A 463 -20.72 -11.36 13.93
C ASP A 463 -20.71 -11.16 15.46
N MET A 464 -19.67 -10.57 16.03
CA MET A 464 -19.59 -10.16 17.45
C MET A 464 -20.46 -8.95 17.80
N LYS A 465 -21.25 -8.40 16.85
CA LYS A 465 -22.08 -7.19 17.00
C LYS A 465 -21.29 -5.91 17.24
N LYS A 466 -20.09 -5.83 16.68
CA LYS A 466 -19.22 -4.63 16.65
C LYS A 466 -18.98 -4.02 18.04
N PRO A 467 -18.45 -4.76 19.02
CA PRO A 467 -18.17 -4.19 20.34
C PRO A 467 -17.15 -3.03 20.23
N ALA A 468 -17.47 -1.89 20.83
CA ALA A 468 -16.57 -0.74 20.82
C ALA A 468 -15.23 -1.06 21.53
N ASN A 469 -15.27 -1.91 22.56
CA ASN A 469 -14.11 -2.38 23.28
C ASN A 469 -14.03 -3.90 23.25
N LEU A 470 -12.95 -4.45 22.75
CA LEU A 470 -12.71 -5.88 22.74
C LEU A 470 -12.18 -6.36 24.09
N THR A 471 -12.72 -7.46 24.61
CA THR A 471 -12.09 -8.20 25.69
C THR A 471 -10.80 -8.89 25.20
N LYS A 472 -9.90 -9.28 26.14
CA LYS A 472 -8.71 -10.07 25.79
C LYS A 472 -9.05 -11.35 25.04
N GLN A 473 -10.17 -12.01 25.40
CA GLN A 473 -10.65 -13.20 24.73
C GLN A 473 -11.06 -12.91 23.28
N GLN A 474 -11.85 -11.86 23.04
CA GLN A 474 -12.25 -11.46 21.69
C GLN A 474 -11.06 -11.09 20.81
N VAL A 475 -10.05 -10.41 21.35
CA VAL A 475 -8.79 -10.14 20.64
C VAL A 475 -8.10 -11.45 20.25
N ALA A 476 -8.03 -12.43 21.16
CA ALA A 476 -7.43 -13.73 20.88
C ALA A 476 -8.23 -14.51 19.80
N GLU A 477 -9.55 -14.47 19.85
CA GLU A 477 -10.44 -15.09 18.87
C GLU A 477 -10.22 -14.47 17.46
N LEU A 478 -10.19 -13.14 17.35
CA LEU A 478 -9.96 -12.45 16.08
C LEU A 478 -8.54 -12.70 15.55
N LYS A 479 -7.52 -12.75 16.42
CA LYS A 479 -6.16 -13.16 16.03
C LYS A 479 -6.11 -14.61 15.53
N ALA A 480 -6.95 -15.51 16.06
CA ALA A 480 -7.06 -16.87 15.59
C ALA A 480 -7.73 -16.96 14.21
N VAL A 481 -8.72 -16.07 13.91
CA VAL A 481 -9.34 -15.93 12.58
C VAL A 481 -8.31 -15.50 11.54
N SER A 482 -7.42 -14.58 11.87
CA SER A 482 -6.32 -14.11 11.01
C SER A 482 -5.02 -14.91 11.16
N GLY A 483 -5.10 -16.14 11.65
CA GLY A 483 -3.94 -16.98 11.92
C GLY A 483 -3.29 -17.61 10.68
N ASP A 484 -3.79 -17.32 9.49
CA ASP A 484 -3.28 -17.79 8.19
C ASP A 484 -3.05 -19.30 8.11
N LYS A 485 -4.04 -20.06 8.57
CA LYS A 485 -3.99 -21.52 8.50
C LYS A 485 -4.22 -21.98 7.07
N ALA A 486 -3.46 -23.00 6.64
CA ALA A 486 -3.69 -23.66 5.37
C ALA A 486 -5.12 -24.20 5.32
N VAL A 487 -5.86 -23.84 4.27
CA VAL A 487 -7.23 -24.37 4.03
C VAL A 487 -7.19 -25.75 3.40
N TYR A 488 -6.05 -26.13 2.85
CA TYR A 488 -5.83 -27.43 2.26
C TYR A 488 -4.36 -27.79 2.25
N THR A 489 -4.03 -29.07 2.49
CA THR A 489 -2.68 -29.63 2.35
C THR A 489 -2.78 -31.05 1.82
N GLU A 490 -1.95 -31.40 0.83
CA GLU A 490 -1.84 -32.76 0.30
C GLU A 490 -0.40 -33.11 -0.04
N ALA A 491 -0.06 -34.39 0.09
CA ALA A 491 1.18 -34.96 -0.43
C ALA A 491 0.91 -35.59 -1.80
N ILE A 492 1.71 -35.19 -2.81
CA ILE A 492 1.58 -35.72 -4.17
C ILE A 492 2.88 -36.36 -4.63
N LYS A 493 2.76 -37.21 -5.67
CA LYS A 493 3.91 -37.84 -6.32
C LYS A 493 3.84 -37.53 -7.82
N ILE A 494 4.78 -36.75 -8.32
CA ILE A 494 4.93 -36.43 -9.73
C ILE A 494 5.76 -37.53 -10.41
N LYS A 495 5.20 -38.12 -11.48
CA LYS A 495 5.88 -39.01 -12.41
C LYS A 495 6.50 -38.24 -13.56
N ASN A 496 7.35 -38.87 -14.37
CA ASN A 496 7.93 -38.20 -15.54
C ASN A 496 6.84 -37.63 -16.45
N GLN A 497 7.02 -36.36 -16.86
CA GLN A 497 6.14 -35.62 -17.76
C GLN A 497 4.67 -35.46 -17.30
N GLN A 498 4.38 -35.77 -16.05
CA GLN A 498 3.05 -35.57 -15.49
C GLN A 498 2.84 -34.10 -15.11
N ALA A 499 1.77 -33.50 -15.59
CA ALA A 499 1.31 -32.20 -15.10
C ALA A 499 0.68 -32.36 -13.69
N TYR A 500 0.85 -31.35 -12.85
CA TYR A 500 0.03 -31.21 -11.65
C TYR A 500 -1.26 -30.48 -12.03
N THR A 501 -2.38 -31.04 -11.64
CA THR A 501 -3.70 -30.43 -11.84
C THR A 501 -4.46 -30.36 -10.53
N LYS A 502 -5.13 -29.22 -10.30
CA LYS A 502 -5.96 -28.98 -9.11
C LYS A 502 -7.12 -28.09 -9.45
N GLN A 503 -8.26 -28.37 -8.86
CA GLN A 503 -9.45 -27.51 -8.97
C GLN A 503 -9.84 -26.99 -7.59
N LEU A 504 -10.11 -25.70 -7.50
CA LEU A 504 -10.56 -25.00 -6.31
C LEU A 504 -11.87 -24.24 -6.62
N ASP A 505 -12.74 -24.11 -5.63
CA ASP A 505 -13.88 -23.18 -5.72
C ASP A 505 -13.37 -21.75 -5.56
N ILE A 506 -13.86 -20.82 -6.37
CA ILE A 506 -13.49 -19.41 -6.27
C ILE A 506 -14.75 -18.55 -6.17
N ARG A 507 -14.73 -17.58 -5.25
CA ARG A 507 -15.78 -16.61 -5.03
C ARG A 507 -15.27 -15.19 -5.32
N GLU A 508 -16.20 -14.22 -5.35
CA GLU A 508 -15.86 -12.80 -5.46
C GLU A 508 -14.80 -12.42 -4.42
N ASN A 509 -13.72 -11.80 -4.89
CA ASN A 509 -12.58 -11.30 -4.10
C ASN A 509 -11.86 -12.36 -3.24
N ASP A 510 -11.98 -13.64 -3.56
CA ASP A 510 -11.13 -14.68 -2.99
C ASP A 510 -9.69 -14.54 -3.51
N VAL A 511 -8.72 -14.70 -2.62
CA VAL A 511 -7.28 -14.71 -2.92
C VAL A 511 -6.70 -16.04 -2.45
N TYR A 512 -5.98 -16.74 -3.32
CA TYR A 512 -5.31 -18.00 -3.02
C TYR A 512 -3.81 -17.87 -3.19
N LEU A 513 -3.06 -18.30 -2.17
CA LEU A 513 -1.64 -18.64 -2.31
C LEU A 513 -1.50 -20.17 -2.28
N ILE A 514 -1.00 -20.75 -3.38
CA ILE A 514 -0.77 -22.18 -3.52
C ILE A 514 0.73 -22.40 -3.64
N LYS A 515 1.27 -23.26 -2.77
CA LYS A 515 2.69 -23.61 -2.72
C LYS A 515 2.85 -25.08 -3.06
N ILE A 516 3.66 -25.40 -4.07
CA ILE A 516 4.03 -26.76 -4.47
C ILE A 516 5.50 -26.91 -4.12
N SER A 517 5.78 -27.53 -2.97
CA SER A 517 7.13 -27.65 -2.41
C SER A 517 7.64 -29.07 -2.50
N LYS A 518 8.83 -29.26 -3.08
CA LYS A 518 9.47 -30.56 -3.22
C LYS A 518 9.90 -31.09 -1.84
N LEU A 519 9.54 -32.31 -1.54
CA LEU A 519 10.03 -33.00 -0.35
C LEU A 519 11.47 -33.48 -0.59
N LYS A 520 12.35 -33.11 0.35
CA LYS A 520 13.77 -33.55 0.34
C LYS A 520 13.92 -35.01 0.59
#